data_8b144747e67c7963e5a10c2c7e24d598
#
_entry.id   8b144747e67c7963e5a10c2c7e24d598
#
_cell.length_a   1.000
_cell.length_b   1.000
_cell.length_c   1.000
_cell.angle_alpha   90.00
_cell.angle_beta   90.00
_cell.angle_gamma   90.00
#
_symmetry.space_group_name_H-M   'P 1'
#
loop_
_entity.id
_entity.type
_entity.pdbx_description
1 polymer ?
#
loop_
_entity_poly.entity_id
_entity_poly.type
_entity_poly.pdbx_seq_one_letter_code
_entity_poly.pdbx_strand_id
1 'polypeptide(L)'
;RSTLFPYTTLFRSALATLKMGGLLGVNKGSETPPTFNIMHYKPKNAVNSQPLVLVGKGVMFDTGGYSLKVGGVMSTMKCDMAGGAAVLGIISVIAGNQLPYYVIGIVPATDNKINSNALVVDDVITIMDGTTVEVQNTDAEGRLVLADALCYAKKFNPELVIDMATLTGASAAITGSFGIAGLSNHQESIDALKSIGEEVYERIVQLPLWKEYGELIKSDIADLKNIGGPIGGVSTAAKFLEHFTDYPWVHLDIAGAALTQIGRASCRERV
;
A
#
# COMPACT_ATOMS: atom_id res chain seq x y z
N ARG A 1 -25.33 -8.82 14.10
CA ARG A 1 -24.35 -9.41 13.17
C ARG A 1 -23.08 -9.64 13.97
N SER A 2 -22.67 -10.90 14.17
CA SER A 2 -21.38 -11.21 14.76
C SER A 2 -20.28 -10.78 13.75
N THR A 3 -19.35 -9.96 14.18
CA THR A 3 -18.16 -9.65 13.39
C THR A 3 -17.24 -10.86 13.42
N LEU A 4 -16.74 -11.29 12.25
CA LEU A 4 -15.81 -12.42 12.13
C LEU A 4 -14.50 -12.19 12.90
N PHE A 5 -14.14 -10.93 13.11
CA PHE A 5 -12.94 -10.48 13.83
C PHE A 5 -13.16 -9.08 14.41
N PRO A 6 -12.53 -8.72 15.53
CA PRO A 6 -12.54 -7.36 16.04
C PRO A 6 -11.82 -6.41 15.08
N TYR A 7 -12.35 -5.19 14.96
CA TYR A 7 -11.71 -4.13 14.19
C TYR A 7 -11.77 -2.82 14.96
N THR A 8 -10.82 -1.94 14.66
CA THR A 8 -10.75 -0.57 15.19
C THR A 8 -10.60 0.39 14.01
N THR A 9 -11.40 1.44 14.00
CA THR A 9 -11.25 2.55 13.03
C THR A 9 -10.80 3.79 13.78
N LEU A 10 -9.67 4.35 13.36
CA LEU A 10 -9.16 5.62 13.84
C LEU A 10 -9.61 6.72 12.88
N PHE A 11 -10.12 7.81 13.43
CA PHE A 11 -10.59 8.98 12.69
C PHE A 11 -9.59 10.14 12.80
N ARG A 12 -9.79 11.20 12.04
CA ARG A 12 -8.91 12.37 11.87
C ARG A 12 -8.22 12.83 13.16
N SER A 13 -8.94 12.98 14.27
CA SER A 13 -8.36 13.43 15.55
C SER A 13 -7.32 12.48 16.11
N ALA A 14 -7.59 11.17 16.04
CA ALA A 14 -6.65 10.14 16.46
C ALA A 14 -5.42 10.08 15.52
N LEU A 15 -5.64 10.24 14.22
CA LEU A 15 -4.55 10.29 13.22
C LEU A 15 -3.63 11.49 13.45
N ALA A 16 -4.20 12.64 13.81
CA ALA A 16 -3.44 13.84 14.17
C ALA A 16 -2.61 13.62 15.45
N THR A 17 -3.19 12.97 16.46
CA THR A 17 -2.46 12.62 17.69
C THR A 17 -1.31 11.65 17.40
N LEU A 18 -1.49 10.73 16.47
CA LEU A 18 -0.47 9.78 16.02
C LEU A 18 0.52 10.40 15.02
N LYS A 19 0.32 11.66 14.62
CA LYS A 19 1.15 12.39 13.65
C LYS A 19 1.24 11.68 12.29
N MET A 20 0.16 11.06 11.82
CA MET A 20 0.09 10.41 10.51
C MET A 20 0.02 11.44 9.39
N GLY A 21 1.12 12.13 9.13
CA GLY A 21 1.18 13.25 8.19
C GLY A 21 1.11 12.83 6.72
N GLY A 22 1.46 11.61 6.38
CA GLY A 22 1.26 11.06 5.04
C GLY A 22 -0.22 10.93 4.69
N LEU A 23 -0.99 10.24 5.54
CA LEU A 23 -2.43 10.05 5.37
C LEU A 23 -3.20 11.37 5.45
N LEU A 24 -2.89 12.20 6.44
CA LEU A 24 -3.54 13.49 6.65
C LEU A 24 -3.19 14.49 5.53
N GLY A 25 -1.95 14.44 5.03
CA GLY A 25 -1.48 15.28 3.94
C GLY A 25 -2.23 15.00 2.66
N VAL A 26 -2.30 13.73 2.25
CA VAL A 26 -3.04 13.31 1.05
C VAL A 26 -4.53 13.68 1.17
N ASN A 27 -5.11 13.53 2.37
CA ASN A 27 -6.52 13.86 2.60
C ASN A 27 -6.85 15.36 2.58
N LYS A 28 -5.88 16.28 2.64
CA LYS A 28 -6.15 17.72 2.68
C LYS A 28 -7.07 18.21 1.57
N GLY A 29 -7.00 17.58 0.39
CA GLY A 29 -7.84 17.89 -0.77
C GLY A 29 -9.26 17.30 -0.70
N SER A 30 -9.59 16.47 0.29
CA SER A 30 -10.88 15.79 0.39
C SER A 30 -11.72 16.36 1.54
N GLU A 31 -13.02 16.51 1.29
CA GLU A 31 -14.01 16.82 2.33
C GLU A 31 -14.37 15.57 3.13
N THR A 32 -14.21 14.38 2.56
CA THR A 32 -14.41 13.11 3.25
C THR A 32 -13.26 12.87 4.23
N PRO A 33 -13.52 12.69 5.53
CA PRO A 33 -12.44 12.47 6.49
C PRO A 33 -11.74 11.12 6.24
N PRO A 34 -10.42 11.06 6.45
CA PRO A 34 -9.68 9.80 6.31
C PRO A 34 -9.99 8.89 7.48
N THR A 35 -9.82 7.59 7.25
CA THR A 35 -9.89 6.56 8.30
C THR A 35 -8.68 5.65 8.24
N PHE A 36 -8.31 5.12 9.38
CA PHE A 36 -7.26 4.11 9.50
C PHE A 36 -7.85 2.88 10.18
N ASN A 37 -7.98 1.81 9.42
CA ASN A 37 -8.75 0.64 9.80
C ASN A 37 -7.80 -0.49 10.18
N ILE A 38 -7.95 -1.04 11.38
CA ILE A 38 -7.12 -2.11 11.92
C ILE A 38 -8.02 -3.29 12.25
N MET A 39 -7.72 -4.44 11.68
CA MET A 39 -8.46 -5.69 11.88
C MET A 39 -7.56 -6.69 12.59
N HIS A 40 -8.04 -7.31 13.65
CA HIS A 40 -7.29 -8.30 14.40
C HIS A 40 -7.96 -9.67 14.27
N TYR A 41 -7.22 -10.66 13.83
CA TYR A 41 -7.64 -12.05 13.91
C TYR A 41 -6.57 -12.86 14.64
N LYS A 42 -6.88 -13.26 15.88
CA LYS A 42 -5.98 -14.04 16.75
C LYS A 42 -6.75 -15.21 17.35
N PRO A 43 -6.82 -16.38 16.68
CA PRO A 43 -7.46 -17.55 17.22
C PRO A 43 -6.65 -18.13 18.39
N LYS A 44 -7.35 -18.89 19.29
CA LYS A 44 -6.69 -19.49 20.46
C LYS A 44 -5.60 -20.50 20.10
N ASN A 45 -5.72 -21.13 18.95
CA ASN A 45 -4.81 -22.14 18.41
C ASN A 45 -3.84 -21.56 17.36
N ALA A 46 -3.55 -20.24 17.40
CA ALA A 46 -2.60 -19.63 16.47
C ALA A 46 -1.23 -20.29 16.58
N VAL A 47 -0.66 -20.66 15.43
CA VAL A 47 0.65 -21.33 15.33
C VAL A 47 1.82 -20.34 15.36
N ASN A 48 1.56 -19.07 15.04
CA ASN A 48 2.54 -17.99 15.12
C ASN A 48 2.30 -17.12 16.34
N SER A 49 3.38 -16.78 17.06
CA SER A 49 3.33 -15.92 18.25
C SER A 49 3.30 -14.43 17.90
N GLN A 50 4.02 -14.04 16.83
CA GLN A 50 4.04 -12.70 16.26
C GLN A 50 3.09 -12.65 15.05
N PRO A 51 2.39 -11.53 14.82
CA PRO A 51 1.42 -11.47 13.72
C PRO A 51 2.08 -11.40 12.35
N LEU A 52 1.42 -12.00 11.36
CA LEU A 52 1.55 -11.58 9.98
C LEU A 52 0.73 -10.29 9.81
N VAL A 53 1.34 -9.22 9.35
CA VAL A 53 0.65 -7.94 9.14
C VAL A 53 0.45 -7.71 7.64
N LEU A 54 -0.79 -7.48 7.25
CA LEU A 54 -1.18 -7.16 5.89
C LEU A 54 -1.53 -5.67 5.82
N VAL A 55 -0.87 -4.93 4.95
CA VAL A 55 -1.15 -3.50 4.74
C VAL A 55 -1.71 -3.30 3.34
N GLY A 56 -2.80 -2.56 3.21
CA GLY A 56 -3.43 -2.34 1.91
C GLY A 56 -3.68 -0.87 1.60
N LYS A 57 -3.20 -0.39 0.45
CA LYS A 57 -3.53 0.95 -0.04
C LYS A 57 -5.03 1.10 -0.21
N GLY A 58 -5.62 2.11 0.46
CA GLY A 58 -7.06 2.38 0.46
C GLY A 58 -7.40 3.78 -0.10
N VAL A 59 -6.82 4.18 -1.23
CA VAL A 59 -7.18 5.44 -1.89
C VAL A 59 -8.46 5.21 -2.69
N MET A 60 -9.59 5.70 -2.15
CA MET A 60 -10.93 5.42 -2.68
C MET A 60 -11.18 6.04 -4.04
N PHE A 61 -10.59 7.20 -4.31
CA PHE A 61 -10.53 7.84 -5.61
C PHE A 61 -9.26 8.71 -5.70
N ASP A 62 -8.50 8.52 -6.77
CA ASP A 62 -7.25 9.22 -6.99
C ASP A 62 -7.35 10.13 -8.23
N THR A 63 -7.32 11.43 -8.01
CA THR A 63 -7.27 12.44 -9.09
C THR A 63 -5.83 12.77 -9.51
N GLY A 64 -4.83 12.33 -8.72
CA GLY A 64 -3.46 12.79 -8.80
C GLY A 64 -3.18 14.05 -7.98
N GLY A 65 -4.21 14.66 -7.37
CA GLY A 65 -4.04 15.96 -6.74
C GLY A 65 -3.68 17.04 -7.74
N TYR A 66 -2.83 18.00 -7.38
CA TYR A 66 -2.35 19.03 -8.31
C TYR A 66 -1.48 18.48 -9.44
N SER A 67 -0.85 17.33 -9.29
CA SER A 67 -0.24 16.54 -10.38
C SER A 67 -1.34 15.73 -11.10
N LEU A 68 -2.32 16.44 -11.65
CA LEU A 68 -3.58 15.91 -12.15
C LEU A 68 -3.40 14.81 -13.20
N LYS A 69 -4.09 13.69 -13.02
CA LYS A 69 -4.13 12.61 -14.02
C LYS A 69 -4.81 13.08 -15.29
N VAL A 70 -4.11 12.98 -16.41
CA VAL A 70 -4.53 13.38 -17.74
C VAL A 70 -4.69 12.17 -18.67
N GLY A 71 -5.19 12.36 -19.88
CA GLY A 71 -5.24 11.31 -20.90
C GLY A 71 -6.26 10.21 -20.65
N GLY A 72 -7.32 10.46 -19.87
CA GLY A 72 -8.40 9.50 -19.63
C GLY A 72 -8.13 8.46 -18.54
N VAL A 73 -6.95 8.50 -17.91
CA VAL A 73 -6.55 7.53 -16.87
C VAL A 73 -7.40 7.68 -15.60
N MET A 74 -7.86 8.88 -15.28
CA MET A 74 -8.62 9.19 -14.07
C MET A 74 -9.93 8.38 -13.95
N SER A 75 -10.57 8.04 -15.07
CA SER A 75 -11.87 7.36 -15.07
C SER A 75 -11.88 5.99 -14.38
N THR A 76 -10.73 5.36 -14.22
CA THR A 76 -10.58 4.04 -13.57
C THR A 76 -10.12 4.14 -12.12
N MET A 77 -9.83 5.32 -11.60
CA MET A 77 -9.16 5.52 -10.31
C MET A 77 -10.02 5.22 -9.07
N LYS A 78 -11.26 4.79 -9.24
CA LYS A 78 -12.03 4.13 -8.18
C LYS A 78 -11.46 2.76 -7.78
N CYS A 79 -10.54 2.19 -8.58
CA CYS A 79 -9.85 0.94 -8.27
C CYS A 79 -8.59 1.11 -7.40
N ASP A 80 -8.22 2.35 -7.08
CA ASP A 80 -6.97 2.66 -6.37
C ASP A 80 -6.97 2.27 -4.88
N MET A 81 -7.99 1.54 -4.48
CA MET A 81 -8.19 0.93 -3.17
C MET A 81 -8.11 -0.61 -3.22
N ALA A 82 -7.69 -1.19 -4.34
CA ALA A 82 -7.68 -2.64 -4.52
C ALA A 82 -6.75 -3.35 -3.52
N GLY A 83 -5.65 -2.72 -3.09
CA GLY A 83 -4.79 -3.24 -2.02
C GLY A 83 -5.54 -3.38 -0.70
N GLY A 84 -6.29 -2.34 -0.30
CA GLY A 84 -7.15 -2.38 0.89
C GLY A 84 -8.27 -3.43 0.77
N ALA A 85 -8.88 -3.56 -0.41
CA ALA A 85 -9.89 -4.58 -0.68
C ALA A 85 -9.31 -6.00 -0.57
N ALA A 86 -8.07 -6.21 -1.07
CA ALA A 86 -7.38 -7.50 -0.94
C ALA A 86 -7.14 -7.86 0.54
N VAL A 87 -6.67 -6.92 1.36
CA VAL A 87 -6.49 -7.14 2.80
C VAL A 87 -7.80 -7.54 3.48
N LEU A 88 -8.90 -6.84 3.18
CA LEU A 88 -10.22 -7.17 3.72
C LEU A 88 -10.67 -8.58 3.29
N GLY A 89 -10.45 -8.93 2.02
CA GLY A 89 -10.77 -10.25 1.49
C GLY A 89 -9.97 -11.36 2.18
N ILE A 90 -8.65 -11.21 2.27
CA ILE A 90 -7.74 -12.18 2.88
C ILE A 90 -8.12 -12.43 4.35
N ILE A 91 -8.31 -11.39 5.15
CA ILE A 91 -8.69 -11.54 6.56
C ILE A 91 -10.06 -12.20 6.70
N SER A 92 -11.01 -11.85 5.83
CA SER A 92 -12.34 -12.48 5.83
C SER A 92 -12.27 -13.98 5.54
N VAL A 93 -11.42 -14.38 4.59
CA VAL A 93 -11.20 -15.81 4.25
C VAL A 93 -10.49 -16.54 5.39
N ILE A 94 -9.42 -15.95 5.95
CA ILE A 94 -8.68 -16.54 7.07
C ILE A 94 -9.60 -16.76 8.28
N ALA A 95 -10.36 -15.74 8.65
CA ALA A 95 -11.28 -15.80 9.80
C ALA A 95 -12.48 -16.69 9.53
N GLY A 96 -13.05 -16.63 8.33
CA GLY A 96 -14.20 -17.46 7.95
C GLY A 96 -13.88 -18.95 7.92
N ASN A 97 -12.66 -19.32 7.53
CA ASN A 97 -12.19 -20.71 7.55
C ASN A 97 -11.49 -21.09 8.88
N GLN A 98 -11.46 -20.19 9.87
CA GLN A 98 -10.86 -20.42 11.19
C GLN A 98 -9.39 -20.91 11.09
N LEU A 99 -8.63 -20.37 10.14
CA LEU A 99 -7.24 -20.76 9.96
C LEU A 99 -6.40 -20.42 11.22
N PRO A 100 -5.46 -21.27 11.63
CA PRO A 100 -4.73 -21.12 12.89
C PRO A 100 -3.57 -20.12 12.79
N TYR A 101 -3.82 -18.94 12.24
CA TYR A 101 -2.80 -17.90 12.09
C TYR A 101 -3.23 -16.60 12.78
N TYR A 102 -2.30 -15.99 13.51
CA TYR A 102 -2.46 -14.64 14.03
C TYR A 102 -2.16 -13.63 12.90
N VAL A 103 -3.16 -12.90 12.47
CA VAL A 103 -3.05 -11.94 11.36
C VAL A 103 -3.65 -10.61 11.75
N ILE A 104 -2.99 -9.52 11.34
CA ILE A 104 -3.49 -8.15 11.47
C ILE A 104 -3.59 -7.54 10.06
N GLY A 105 -4.73 -6.93 9.76
CA GLY A 105 -4.91 -6.12 8.55
C GLY A 105 -4.91 -4.65 8.88
N ILE A 106 -4.25 -3.84 8.07
CA ILE A 106 -4.21 -2.39 8.19
C ILE A 106 -4.60 -1.78 6.85
N VAL A 107 -5.63 -0.94 6.86
CA VAL A 107 -6.10 -0.23 5.66
C VAL A 107 -6.25 1.25 5.97
N PRO A 108 -5.25 2.09 5.61
CA PRO A 108 -5.41 3.53 5.59
C PRO A 108 -6.31 3.91 4.40
N ALA A 109 -7.44 4.56 4.67
CA ALA A 109 -8.42 4.91 3.64
C ALA A 109 -8.59 6.42 3.53
N THR A 110 -8.50 6.93 2.30
CA THR A 110 -8.61 8.35 1.97
C THR A 110 -8.99 8.55 0.50
N ASP A 111 -9.28 9.79 0.12
CA ASP A 111 -9.27 10.23 -1.27
C ASP A 111 -8.05 11.11 -1.52
N ASN A 112 -7.56 11.15 -2.77
CA ASN A 112 -6.63 12.15 -3.26
C ASN A 112 -7.39 13.08 -4.20
N LYS A 113 -7.83 14.23 -3.70
CA LYS A 113 -8.66 15.22 -4.42
C LYS A 113 -8.04 16.61 -4.41
N ILE A 114 -8.62 17.51 -5.19
CA ILE A 114 -8.17 18.89 -5.35
C ILE A 114 -9.17 19.83 -4.69
N ASN A 115 -8.64 20.70 -3.82
CA ASN A 115 -9.32 21.88 -3.31
C ASN A 115 -8.26 22.92 -2.90
N SER A 116 -8.67 24.05 -2.34
CA SER A 116 -7.77 25.12 -1.91
C SER A 116 -6.78 24.73 -0.80
N ASN A 117 -7.01 23.60 -0.11
CA ASN A 117 -6.15 23.12 1.00
C ASN A 117 -5.31 21.89 0.60
N ALA A 118 -5.47 21.37 -0.63
CA ALA A 118 -4.77 20.18 -1.06
C ALA A 118 -3.24 20.37 -1.04
N LEU A 119 -2.50 19.26 -0.89
CA LEU A 119 -1.05 19.27 -1.05
C LEU A 119 -0.66 19.85 -2.41
N VAL A 120 0.36 20.67 -2.41
CA VAL A 120 1.01 21.17 -3.63
C VAL A 120 2.41 20.57 -3.76
N VAL A 121 2.96 20.64 -4.97
CA VAL A 121 4.36 20.27 -5.22
C VAL A 121 5.25 21.19 -4.39
N ASP A 122 6.34 20.66 -3.88
CA ASP A 122 7.32 21.26 -2.96
C ASP A 122 6.82 21.44 -1.51
N ASP A 123 5.59 21.02 -1.17
CA ASP A 123 5.21 20.87 0.25
C ASP A 123 6.10 19.83 0.92
N VAL A 124 6.48 20.11 2.18
CA VAL A 124 7.16 19.14 3.05
C VAL A 124 6.17 18.66 4.11
N ILE A 125 5.97 17.33 4.16
CA ILE A 125 5.15 16.68 5.18
C ILE A 125 6.01 15.86 6.14
N THR A 126 5.47 15.54 7.30
CA THR A 126 6.16 14.71 8.30
C THR A 126 5.38 13.42 8.49
N ILE A 127 6.01 12.28 8.23
CA ILE A 127 5.46 10.94 8.45
C ILE A 127 5.40 10.63 9.95
N MET A 128 4.63 9.62 10.32
CA MET A 128 4.37 9.23 11.71
C MET A 128 5.62 9.03 12.57
N ASP A 129 6.73 8.57 12.01
CA ASP A 129 8.01 8.34 12.71
C ASP A 129 8.88 9.59 12.83
N GLY A 130 8.46 10.70 12.24
CA GLY A 130 9.18 11.97 12.23
C GLY A 130 9.97 12.26 10.95
N THR A 131 10.07 11.28 10.03
CA THR A 131 10.72 11.46 8.73
C THR A 131 10.00 12.55 7.93
N THR A 132 10.76 13.50 7.41
CA THR A 132 10.25 14.57 6.54
C THR A 132 10.32 14.16 5.08
N VAL A 133 9.27 14.47 4.32
CA VAL A 133 9.15 14.11 2.90
C VAL A 133 8.76 15.31 2.07
N GLU A 134 9.60 15.66 1.11
CA GLU A 134 9.32 16.62 0.05
C GLU A 134 8.37 15.98 -0.97
N VAL A 135 7.24 16.61 -1.22
CA VAL A 135 6.23 16.14 -2.17
C VAL A 135 6.50 16.72 -3.54
N GLN A 136 7.27 16.04 -4.37
CA GLN A 136 7.55 16.49 -5.74
C GLN A 136 6.49 16.05 -6.76
N ASN A 137 5.60 15.13 -6.37
CA ASN A 137 4.48 14.69 -7.19
C ASN A 137 3.31 14.29 -6.29
N THR A 138 2.20 14.98 -6.39
CA THR A 138 1.00 14.67 -5.61
C THR A 138 0.25 13.44 -6.11
N ASP A 139 0.58 12.90 -7.30
CA ASP A 139 0.10 11.61 -7.83
C ASP A 139 0.95 10.42 -7.34
N ALA A 140 1.94 10.67 -6.50
CA ALA A 140 2.70 9.67 -5.75
C ALA A 140 2.24 9.64 -4.27
N GLU A 141 0.95 9.69 -4.05
CA GLU A 141 0.25 9.79 -2.77
C GLU A 141 0.19 8.46 -2.01
N GLY A 142 0.03 7.35 -2.75
CA GLY A 142 -0.15 6.02 -2.18
C GLY A 142 1.00 5.62 -1.26
N ARG A 143 2.23 5.92 -1.64
CA ARG A 143 3.41 5.65 -0.81
C ARG A 143 3.46 6.50 0.46
N LEU A 144 2.92 7.74 0.44
CA LEU A 144 2.82 8.59 1.62
C LEU A 144 1.83 8.01 2.62
N VAL A 145 0.69 7.55 2.13
CA VAL A 145 -0.35 6.89 2.94
C VAL A 145 0.17 5.57 3.53
N LEU A 146 0.90 4.77 2.73
CA LEU A 146 1.49 3.51 3.18
C LEU A 146 2.62 3.71 4.19
N ALA A 147 3.40 4.79 4.08
CA ALA A 147 4.48 5.10 5.02
C ALA A 147 3.97 5.16 6.47
N ASP A 148 2.88 5.90 6.73
CA ASP A 148 2.27 5.93 8.06
C ASP A 148 1.79 4.54 8.52
N ALA A 149 1.23 3.74 7.59
CA ALA A 149 0.75 2.40 7.92
C ALA A 149 1.90 1.43 8.25
N LEU A 150 3.01 1.50 7.52
CA LEU A 150 4.21 0.71 7.78
C LEU A 150 4.86 1.12 9.12
N CYS A 151 4.95 2.43 9.41
CA CYS A 151 5.38 2.90 10.73
C CYS A 151 4.47 2.38 11.85
N TYR A 152 3.17 2.38 11.64
CA TYR A 152 2.22 1.88 12.64
C TYR A 152 2.33 0.37 12.86
N ALA A 153 2.63 -0.41 11.81
CA ALA A 153 2.79 -1.86 11.87
C ALA A 153 3.87 -2.30 12.87
N LYS A 154 4.92 -1.50 13.08
CA LYS A 154 6.00 -1.74 14.07
C LYS A 154 5.47 -2.00 15.47
N LYS A 155 4.34 -1.39 15.87
CA LYS A 155 3.74 -1.55 17.19
C LYS A 155 3.32 -2.98 17.52
N PHE A 156 3.13 -3.80 16.50
CA PHE A 156 2.72 -5.19 16.65
C PHE A 156 3.88 -6.18 16.71
N ASN A 157 5.12 -5.71 16.54
CA ASN A 157 6.32 -6.56 16.44
C ASN A 157 6.08 -7.72 15.45
N PRO A 158 5.83 -7.42 14.17
CA PRO A 158 5.39 -8.40 13.18
C PRO A 158 6.49 -9.41 12.85
N GLU A 159 6.09 -10.65 12.59
CA GLU A 159 6.95 -11.68 11.99
C GLU A 159 7.27 -11.34 10.53
N LEU A 160 6.26 -10.86 9.81
CA LEU A 160 6.35 -10.42 8.42
C LEU A 160 5.28 -9.38 8.15
N VAL A 161 5.62 -8.36 7.38
CA VAL A 161 4.65 -7.41 6.81
C VAL A 161 4.58 -7.62 5.30
N ILE A 162 3.38 -7.74 4.75
CA ILE A 162 3.14 -7.74 3.31
C ILE A 162 2.23 -6.55 2.99
N ASP A 163 2.70 -5.61 2.19
CA ASP A 163 1.84 -4.56 1.69
C ASP A 163 1.43 -4.79 0.24
N MET A 164 0.19 -4.41 -0.07
CA MET A 164 -0.42 -4.53 -1.39
C MET A 164 -0.95 -3.17 -1.83
N ALA A 165 -0.54 -2.72 -3.00
CA ALA A 165 -0.95 -1.42 -3.51
C ALA A 165 -1.02 -1.35 -5.03
N THR A 166 -2.01 -0.68 -5.56
CA THR A 166 -2.04 -0.15 -6.93
C THR A 166 -1.11 1.08 -6.96
N LEU A 167 0.22 0.84 -6.95
CA LEU A 167 1.15 1.90 -6.59
C LEU A 167 1.73 2.64 -7.78
N THR A 168 2.16 1.92 -8.82
CA THR A 168 2.86 2.55 -9.94
C THR A 168 2.34 2.11 -11.30
N GLY A 169 2.22 3.06 -12.21
CA GLY A 169 1.99 2.75 -13.63
C GLY A 169 3.16 1.97 -14.24
N ALA A 170 4.37 2.09 -13.68
CA ALA A 170 5.55 1.34 -14.10
C ALA A 170 5.39 -0.17 -13.86
N SER A 171 4.77 -0.59 -12.77
CA SER A 171 4.42 -2.00 -12.51
C SER A 171 3.51 -2.54 -13.59
N ALA A 172 2.44 -1.82 -13.92
CA ALA A 172 1.53 -2.21 -14.99
C ALA A 172 2.21 -2.29 -16.37
N ALA A 173 3.19 -1.43 -16.63
CA ALA A 173 3.98 -1.47 -17.86
C ALA A 173 4.91 -2.69 -17.94
N ILE A 174 5.38 -3.22 -16.80
CA ILE A 174 6.27 -4.39 -16.74
C ILE A 174 5.47 -5.69 -16.84
N THR A 175 4.41 -5.83 -16.04
CA THR A 175 3.70 -7.11 -15.87
C THR A 175 2.39 -7.18 -16.66
N GLY A 176 1.91 -6.05 -17.17
CA GLY A 176 0.55 -5.96 -17.73
C GLY A 176 -0.48 -6.39 -16.68
N SER A 177 -1.54 -7.05 -17.11
CA SER A 177 -2.57 -7.63 -16.22
C SER A 177 -2.27 -9.10 -15.83
N PHE A 178 -1.05 -9.58 -16.08
CA PHE A 178 -0.72 -11.01 -15.98
C PHE A 178 0.20 -11.35 -14.80
N GLY A 179 0.63 -10.35 -14.05
CA GLY A 179 1.53 -10.55 -12.93
C GLY A 179 1.58 -9.35 -11.99
N ILE A 180 2.27 -9.55 -10.90
CA ILE A 180 2.47 -8.60 -9.80
C ILE A 180 3.97 -8.28 -9.72
N ALA A 181 4.34 -7.02 -9.57
CA ALA A 181 5.73 -6.68 -9.28
C ALA A 181 5.99 -6.81 -7.77
N GLY A 182 6.93 -7.67 -7.40
CA GLY A 182 7.29 -7.93 -6.01
C GLY A 182 8.68 -7.39 -5.65
N LEU A 183 8.82 -6.75 -4.50
CA LEU A 183 10.11 -6.31 -3.94
C LEU A 183 10.14 -6.64 -2.45
N SER A 184 11.32 -6.90 -1.89
CA SER A 184 11.41 -7.33 -0.50
C SER A 184 12.81 -7.06 0.06
N ASN A 185 12.87 -6.80 1.37
CA ASN A 185 14.10 -6.86 2.17
C ASN A 185 14.34 -8.25 2.77
N HIS A 186 13.44 -9.25 2.52
CA HIS A 186 13.49 -10.61 3.05
C HIS A 186 13.30 -11.64 1.93
N GLN A 187 14.40 -12.19 1.43
CA GLN A 187 14.41 -13.04 0.22
C GLN A 187 13.58 -14.32 0.39
N GLU A 188 13.63 -14.96 1.53
CA GLU A 188 12.88 -16.19 1.80
C GLU A 188 11.37 -16.00 1.64
N SER A 189 10.83 -14.90 2.17
CA SER A 189 9.41 -14.59 2.08
C SER A 189 8.94 -14.35 0.65
N ILE A 190 9.73 -13.60 -0.14
CA ILE A 190 9.34 -13.35 -1.52
C ILE A 190 9.48 -14.57 -2.40
N ASP A 191 10.45 -15.44 -2.15
CA ASP A 191 10.61 -16.70 -2.89
C ASP A 191 9.46 -17.67 -2.59
N ALA A 192 9.01 -17.75 -1.33
CA ALA A 192 7.82 -18.51 -0.96
C ALA A 192 6.55 -17.98 -1.66
N LEU A 193 6.35 -16.67 -1.66
CA LEU A 193 5.21 -16.04 -2.35
C LEU A 193 5.26 -16.26 -3.87
N LYS A 194 6.43 -16.18 -4.50
CA LYS A 194 6.60 -16.47 -5.93
C LYS A 194 6.21 -17.92 -6.26
N SER A 195 6.69 -18.88 -5.45
CA SER A 195 6.38 -20.30 -5.66
C SER A 195 4.88 -20.56 -5.58
N ILE A 196 4.21 -20.05 -4.52
CA ILE A 196 2.77 -20.19 -4.35
C ILE A 196 2.01 -19.44 -5.44
N GLY A 197 2.49 -18.26 -5.83
CA GLY A 197 1.89 -17.44 -6.88
C GLY A 197 1.83 -18.15 -8.24
N GLU A 198 2.85 -18.95 -8.59
CA GLU A 198 2.81 -19.80 -9.80
C GLU A 198 1.73 -20.89 -9.70
N GLU A 199 1.58 -21.53 -8.54
CA GLU A 199 0.59 -22.60 -8.33
C GLU A 199 -0.86 -22.11 -8.46
N VAL A 200 -1.14 -20.87 -7.96
CA VAL A 200 -2.49 -20.28 -7.96
C VAL A 200 -2.73 -19.29 -9.09
N TYR A 201 -1.75 -19.15 -10.01
CA TYR A 201 -1.80 -18.23 -11.14
C TYR A 201 -1.87 -16.73 -10.74
N GLU A 202 -1.28 -16.38 -9.60
CA GLU A 202 -1.05 -15.01 -9.15
C GLU A 202 0.46 -14.70 -9.16
N ARG A 203 1.03 -14.73 -10.34
CA ARG A 203 2.48 -14.72 -10.56
C ARG A 203 3.15 -13.42 -10.12
N ILE A 204 4.32 -13.56 -9.48
CA ILE A 204 5.11 -12.45 -8.98
C ILE A 204 6.44 -12.35 -9.74
N VAL A 205 6.70 -11.19 -10.32
CA VAL A 205 7.99 -10.83 -10.91
C VAL A 205 8.78 -10.03 -9.87
N GLN A 206 9.84 -10.63 -9.34
CA GLN A 206 10.69 -9.93 -8.38
C GLN A 206 11.57 -8.90 -9.09
N LEU A 207 11.54 -7.65 -8.61
CA LEU A 207 12.37 -6.56 -9.09
C LEU A 207 13.47 -6.22 -8.08
N PRO A 208 14.57 -5.58 -8.52
CA PRO A 208 15.69 -5.25 -7.64
C PRO A 208 15.32 -4.13 -6.66
N LEU A 209 15.82 -4.26 -5.42
CA LEU A 209 15.72 -3.26 -4.35
C LEU A 209 17.13 -2.77 -3.95
N TRP A 210 17.94 -2.38 -4.93
CA TRP A 210 19.32 -1.97 -4.72
C TRP A 210 19.41 -0.61 -4.01
N LYS A 211 20.52 -0.40 -3.29
CA LYS A 211 20.75 0.83 -2.52
C LYS A 211 20.79 2.10 -3.38
N GLU A 212 21.19 1.96 -4.64
CA GLU A 212 21.29 3.04 -5.61
C GLU A 212 19.95 3.75 -5.86
N TYR A 213 18.84 3.02 -5.75
CA TYR A 213 17.50 3.64 -5.84
C TYR A 213 17.20 4.58 -4.66
N GLY A 214 17.86 4.40 -3.51
CA GLY A 214 17.80 5.32 -2.38
C GLY A 214 18.43 6.68 -2.66
N GLU A 215 19.49 6.73 -3.49
CA GLU A 215 20.10 7.99 -3.88
C GLU A 215 19.16 8.87 -4.73
N LEU A 216 18.27 8.22 -5.50
CA LEU A 216 17.31 8.90 -6.36
C LEU A 216 16.16 9.58 -5.60
N ILE A 217 15.92 9.18 -4.36
CA ILE A 217 14.85 9.73 -3.51
C ILE A 217 15.38 10.64 -2.40
N LYS A 218 16.64 11.02 -2.41
CA LYS A 218 17.20 12.04 -1.51
C LYS A 218 16.65 13.42 -1.85
N SER A 219 16.34 14.21 -0.84
CA SER A 219 15.91 15.59 -0.95
C SER A 219 17.00 16.54 -0.43
N ASP A 220 17.02 17.76 -0.94
CA ASP A 220 17.89 18.82 -0.43
C ASP A 220 17.26 19.61 0.73
N ILE A 221 15.95 19.46 0.94
CA ILE A 221 15.17 20.23 1.93
C ILE A 221 14.41 19.36 2.94
N ALA A 222 14.41 18.04 2.75
CA ALA A 222 13.78 17.06 3.62
C ALA A 222 14.65 15.78 3.70
N ASP A 223 14.27 14.80 4.50
CA ASP A 223 14.99 13.52 4.58
C ASP A 223 14.85 12.74 3.28
N LEU A 224 13.66 12.76 2.69
CA LEU A 224 13.33 12.07 1.45
C LEU A 224 12.49 12.96 0.53
N LYS A 225 12.43 12.60 -0.76
CA LYS A 225 11.37 13.05 -1.67
C LYS A 225 10.51 11.87 -2.14
N ASN A 226 9.26 12.13 -2.47
CA ASN A 226 8.31 11.06 -2.75
C ASN A 226 8.42 10.44 -4.14
N ILE A 227 9.33 10.92 -5.01
CA ILE A 227 9.62 10.32 -6.33
C ILE A 227 11.12 10.24 -6.58
N GLY A 228 11.54 9.24 -7.36
CA GLY A 228 12.94 9.05 -7.77
C GLY A 228 13.22 9.41 -9.24
N GLY A 229 12.33 10.17 -9.89
CA GLY A 229 12.46 10.51 -11.32
C GLY A 229 11.74 9.50 -12.24
N PRO A 230 11.99 9.59 -13.57
CA PRO A 230 11.19 8.86 -14.57
C PRO A 230 11.60 7.40 -14.76
N ILE A 231 12.74 6.97 -14.22
CA ILE A 231 13.28 5.61 -14.41
C ILE A 231 13.24 4.81 -13.11
N GLY A 232 13.12 3.49 -13.22
CA GLY A 232 13.12 2.59 -12.07
C GLY A 232 11.93 2.82 -11.11
N GLY A 233 10.79 3.29 -11.61
CA GLY A 233 9.68 3.79 -10.82
C GLY A 233 9.16 2.82 -9.75
N VAL A 234 9.11 1.52 -10.04
CA VAL A 234 8.70 0.49 -9.06
C VAL A 234 9.75 0.37 -7.95
N SER A 235 11.04 0.27 -8.32
CA SER A 235 12.13 0.11 -7.36
C SER A 235 12.33 1.35 -6.49
N THR A 236 12.19 2.56 -7.05
CA THR A 236 12.28 3.80 -6.26
C THR A 236 11.09 3.97 -5.33
N ALA A 237 9.88 3.57 -5.75
CA ALA A 237 8.70 3.56 -4.90
C ALA A 237 8.85 2.57 -3.73
N ALA A 238 9.30 1.36 -4.02
CA ALA A 238 9.57 0.36 -2.99
C ALA A 238 10.71 0.78 -2.06
N LYS A 239 11.74 1.44 -2.58
CA LYS A 239 12.85 1.97 -1.77
C LYS A 239 12.42 3.07 -0.81
N PHE A 240 11.44 3.89 -1.24
CA PHE A 240 10.78 4.84 -0.35
C PHE A 240 10.03 4.12 0.78
N LEU A 241 9.26 3.05 0.48
CA LEU A 241 8.53 2.28 1.48
C LEU A 241 9.47 1.53 2.44
N GLU A 242 10.57 0.95 1.92
CA GLU A 242 11.57 0.24 2.72
C GLU A 242 12.14 1.11 3.86
N HIS A 243 12.28 2.42 3.65
CA HIS A 243 12.74 3.35 4.67
C HIS A 243 11.93 3.28 5.98
N PHE A 244 10.65 2.96 5.88
CA PHE A 244 9.71 2.88 7.00
C PHE A 244 9.60 1.47 7.61
N THR A 245 10.44 0.52 7.15
CA THR A 245 10.43 -0.88 7.61
C THR A 245 11.75 -1.22 8.33
N ASP A 246 11.64 -1.84 9.50
CA ASP A 246 12.76 -2.39 10.28
C ASP A 246 12.51 -3.87 10.66
N TYR A 247 11.66 -4.52 9.88
CA TYR A 247 11.18 -5.90 10.02
C TYR A 247 11.19 -6.60 8.65
N PRO A 248 11.03 -7.94 8.58
CA PRO A 248 10.84 -8.64 7.31
C PRO A 248 9.63 -8.09 6.56
N TRP A 249 9.83 -7.70 5.29
CA TRP A 249 8.82 -6.99 4.52
C TRP A 249 8.82 -7.40 3.05
N VAL A 250 7.61 -7.49 2.49
CA VAL A 250 7.35 -7.69 1.06
C VAL A 250 6.37 -6.63 0.58
N HIS A 251 6.71 -5.97 -0.52
CA HIS A 251 5.84 -5.08 -1.27
C HIS A 251 5.33 -5.78 -2.53
N LEU A 252 4.02 -5.76 -2.73
CA LEU A 252 3.34 -6.25 -3.93
C LEU A 252 2.66 -5.07 -4.65
N ASP A 253 3.27 -4.61 -5.74
CA ASP A 253 2.66 -3.61 -6.61
C ASP A 253 1.71 -4.30 -7.58
N ILE A 254 0.41 -4.19 -7.26
CA ILE A 254 -0.68 -4.86 -7.98
C ILE A 254 -1.34 -3.96 -9.03
N ALA A 255 -0.76 -2.82 -9.38
CA ALA A 255 -1.38 -1.86 -10.29
C ALA A 255 -1.77 -2.47 -11.65
N GLY A 256 -0.97 -3.41 -12.16
CA GLY A 256 -1.27 -4.11 -13.40
C GLY A 256 -2.39 -5.15 -13.27
N ALA A 257 -2.43 -5.88 -12.16
CA ALA A 257 -3.35 -7.01 -11.95
C ALA A 257 -4.71 -6.61 -11.36
N ALA A 258 -4.81 -5.43 -10.74
CA ALA A 258 -5.98 -5.01 -9.97
C ALA A 258 -7.20 -4.63 -10.80
N LEU A 259 -7.04 -4.31 -12.09
CA LEU A 259 -8.12 -3.90 -12.97
C LEU A 259 -8.38 -4.91 -14.07
N THR A 260 -9.57 -5.52 -14.05
CA THR A 260 -10.05 -6.38 -15.13
C THR A 260 -11.34 -5.81 -15.74
N GLN A 261 -11.52 -5.99 -17.05
CA GLN A 261 -12.77 -5.65 -17.71
C GLN A 261 -13.78 -6.79 -17.55
N ILE A 262 -14.89 -6.54 -16.89
CA ILE A 262 -16.00 -7.50 -16.77
C ILE A 262 -16.52 -7.83 -18.18
N GLY A 263 -16.71 -9.14 -18.48
CA GLY A 263 -17.21 -9.63 -19.77
C GLY A 263 -16.14 -10.20 -20.68
N ARG A 264 -14.84 -9.98 -20.42
CA ARG A 264 -13.75 -10.69 -21.10
C ARG A 264 -13.12 -11.81 -20.27
N ALA A 265 -13.10 -11.65 -18.95
CA ALA A 265 -12.50 -12.65 -18.05
C ALA A 265 -13.51 -13.67 -17.52
N SER A 266 -14.78 -13.30 -17.36
CA SER A 266 -15.82 -14.18 -16.82
C SER A 266 -16.34 -15.23 -17.80
N CYS A 267 -16.09 -15.06 -19.11
CA CYS A 267 -16.56 -15.98 -20.15
C CYS A 267 -15.46 -16.91 -20.71
N ARG A 268 -14.24 -16.81 -20.23
CA ARG A 268 -13.19 -17.77 -20.55
C ARG A 268 -12.82 -18.50 -19.27
N GLU A 269 -13.37 -19.67 -19.19
CA GLU A 269 -13.04 -20.76 -18.28
C GLU A 269 -11.64 -20.64 -17.71
N ARG A 270 -11.58 -20.38 -16.41
CA ARG A 270 -10.45 -20.83 -15.61
C ARG A 270 -10.71 -22.31 -15.35
N VAL A 271 -10.30 -23.16 -16.26
CA VAL A 271 -10.19 -24.58 -16.04
C VAL A 271 -8.87 -24.84 -15.35
#